data_bdd1fe149f4935cc60899a57085a5878
#
_entry.id   bdd1fe149f4935cc60899a57085a5878
#
_cell.length_a   1.000
_cell.length_b   1.000
_cell.length_c   1.000
_cell.angle_alpha   90.00
_cell.angle_beta   90.00
_cell.angle_gamma   90.00
#
_symmetry.space_group_name_H-M   'P 1'
#
loop_
_entity.id
_entity.type
_entity.pdbx_description
1 polymer ?
#
loop_
_entity_poly.entity_id
_entity_poly.type
_entity_poly.pdbx_seq_one_letter_code
_entity_poly.pdbx_strand_id
1 'polypeptide(L)'
;MKKLLLLALIILQTACSKSDNSSTEEEQDDDPVIEVIDIPTSTVDFENTENWVIHPEKTTILPFYNLDIAVIDENLNVEETIVVENNATVNTGIDVFWVHPTILTTPQSAFTPQNIPIDEQDKLLINLTIIAQGGLLAKYGRVFAPHYRQSSGKTYSEDTDKEEQANIIATSYSDVKAAFLEYLNNYNNGNKIILAGHSQGSYLLGMLLRDVFDENPTLRNQLVVAALAGMAYVYAEENQYKGGWWKNIPLCTTTNECGCISNWAAFDEAQDIPDINPGLPEFNPYLINSGLVYRAFDETEDWFVQDFSYYGETATNLDYYITPDSGYDYAEDANFIAFNNFYTARQRREANQKVVLSIDFAAQPNDQRPNELEDEQDHINYSNWGYHIKDYHIYLWALMSQIDEKLENCN
;
A
#
# COMPACT_ATOMS: atom_id res chain seq x y z
N MET A 1 65.09 29.63 -22.86
CA MET A 1 65.81 30.79 -22.28
C MET A 1 65.24 31.08 -20.89
N LYS A 2 66.11 30.88 -19.87
CA LYS A 2 66.34 31.71 -18.67
C LYS A 2 65.10 31.88 -17.76
N LYS A 3 65.13 31.71 -16.46
CA LYS A 3 66.05 31.36 -15.32
C LYS A 3 65.11 31.34 -14.14
N LEU A 4 65.03 30.32 -13.28
CA LEU A 4 65.79 30.18 -12.00
C LEU A 4 65.87 31.45 -11.14
N LEU A 5 65.27 31.39 -9.92
CA LEU A 5 65.96 31.65 -8.68
C LEU A 5 65.21 31.18 -7.45
N LEU A 6 65.88 30.36 -6.68
CA LEU A 6 65.77 29.92 -5.33
C LEU A 6 66.02 31.10 -4.36
N LEU A 7 65.39 31.15 -3.20
CA LEU A 7 66.07 31.55 -1.96
C LEU A 7 65.34 30.93 -0.73
N ALA A 8 66.11 30.18 0.03
CA ALA A 8 65.87 29.68 1.35
C ALA A 8 66.57 30.59 2.39
N LEU A 9 66.02 30.67 3.62
CA LEU A 9 66.80 30.92 4.87
C LEU A 9 65.76 30.70 6.01
N ILE A 10 65.80 29.72 6.86
CA ILE A 10 66.69 29.26 7.95
C ILE A 10 66.57 30.15 9.22
N ILE A 11 66.03 29.49 10.27
CA ILE A 11 66.33 29.40 11.72
C ILE A 11 65.94 30.58 12.63
N LEU A 12 65.19 30.30 13.76
CA LEU A 12 65.75 30.06 15.09
C LEU A 12 64.66 29.57 16.08
N GLN A 13 65.04 28.54 16.81
CA GLN A 13 64.34 27.99 17.97
C GLN A 13 64.43 28.94 19.18
N THR A 14 63.35 29.08 19.95
CA THR A 14 63.42 29.22 21.38
C THR A 14 62.30 28.43 22.04
N ALA A 15 62.71 27.48 22.84
CA ALA A 15 61.81 26.72 23.71
C ALA A 15 61.34 27.59 24.88
N CYS A 16 60.01 27.56 25.16
CA CYS A 16 59.47 27.85 26.47
C CYS A 16 58.28 26.95 26.67
N SER A 17 58.42 26.05 27.64
CA SER A 17 57.40 25.19 28.16
C SER A 17 56.31 26.01 28.86
N LYS A 18 55.04 25.87 28.47
CA LYS A 18 53.91 26.07 29.32
C LYS A 18 52.91 24.98 29.04
N SER A 19 52.59 24.21 30.03
CA SER A 19 51.45 23.30 30.09
C SER A 19 50.18 24.11 29.97
N ASP A 20 49.46 24.00 28.85
CA ASP A 20 48.07 24.36 28.74
C ASP A 20 47.27 23.08 28.47
N ASN A 21 46.41 22.77 29.43
CA ASN A 21 45.32 21.84 29.32
C ASN A 21 44.41 22.33 28.17
N SER A 22 44.55 21.82 26.99
CA SER A 22 43.49 21.88 25.97
C SER A 22 42.53 20.74 26.28
N SER A 23 41.46 21.04 26.97
CA SER A 23 40.24 20.27 26.85
C SER A 23 39.84 20.28 25.40
N THR A 24 40.00 19.16 24.70
CA THR A 24 39.25 18.85 23.50
C THR A 24 37.79 18.87 23.92
N GLU A 25 37.06 19.94 23.62
CA GLU A 25 35.62 19.89 23.48
C GLU A 25 35.41 18.89 22.34
N GLU A 26 34.98 17.69 22.72
CA GLU A 26 34.25 16.82 21.80
C GLU A 26 33.02 17.66 21.42
N GLU A 27 32.96 18.11 20.17
CA GLU A 27 31.72 18.51 19.54
C GLU A 27 30.80 17.29 19.67
N GLN A 28 29.92 17.35 20.69
CA GLN A 28 28.72 16.48 20.68
C GLN A 28 27.99 16.86 19.41
N ASP A 29 27.96 15.93 18.47
CA ASP A 29 26.99 15.90 17.40
C ASP A 29 25.63 15.80 18.12
N ASP A 30 25.03 16.96 18.37
CA ASP A 30 23.64 17.04 18.82
C ASP A 30 22.76 16.75 17.59
N ASP A 31 22.70 15.48 17.17
CA ASP A 31 21.65 15.01 16.32
C ASP A 31 20.32 15.39 17.02
N PRO A 32 19.42 16.07 16.31
CA PRO A 32 18.16 16.50 16.91
C PRO A 32 17.43 15.27 17.46
N VAL A 33 17.16 15.27 18.77
CA VAL A 33 16.37 14.24 19.42
C VAL A 33 14.97 14.29 18.80
N ILE A 34 14.67 13.37 17.89
CA ILE A 34 13.36 13.27 17.27
C ILE A 34 12.40 12.70 18.33
N GLU A 35 11.42 13.50 18.71
CA GLU A 35 10.44 13.12 19.72
C GLU A 35 9.50 12.03 19.19
N VAL A 36 9.03 11.19 20.12
CA VAL A 36 7.97 10.20 19.86
C VAL A 36 6.64 10.94 19.83
N ILE A 37 5.84 10.72 18.79
CA ILE A 37 4.47 11.25 18.76
C ILE A 37 3.53 10.36 19.57
N ASP A 38 2.58 10.96 20.25
CA ASP A 38 1.48 10.26 20.89
C ASP A 38 0.42 9.88 19.86
N ILE A 39 0.10 8.58 19.77
CA ILE A 39 -1.02 8.12 18.94
C ILE A 39 -2.30 8.48 19.68
N PRO A 40 -3.16 9.38 19.14
CA PRO A 40 -4.36 9.79 19.84
C PRO A 40 -5.36 8.63 19.97
N THR A 41 -6.20 8.70 21.00
CA THR A 41 -7.36 7.82 21.07
C THR A 41 -8.38 8.29 20.03
N SER A 42 -8.91 7.36 19.21
CA SER A 42 -9.99 7.69 18.28
C SER A 42 -11.20 8.19 19.02
N THR A 43 -11.84 9.21 18.45
CA THR A 43 -13.13 9.73 18.90
C THR A 43 -14.33 9.16 18.13
N VAL A 44 -14.06 8.27 17.16
CA VAL A 44 -15.09 7.61 16.35
C VAL A 44 -15.63 6.41 17.11
N ASP A 45 -16.95 6.35 17.26
CA ASP A 45 -17.65 5.25 17.91
C ASP A 45 -17.98 4.14 16.89
N PHE A 46 -17.16 3.07 16.87
CA PHE A 46 -17.33 1.94 15.96
C PHE A 46 -18.30 0.86 16.46
N GLU A 47 -18.87 0.99 17.67
CA GLU A 47 -20.06 0.22 18.06
C GLU A 47 -21.27 0.65 17.21
N ASN A 48 -21.26 1.91 16.75
CA ASN A 48 -22.26 2.42 15.80
C ASN A 48 -21.91 2.02 14.36
N THR A 49 -22.67 1.11 13.77
CA THR A 49 -22.47 0.63 12.39
C THR A 49 -22.55 1.73 11.33
N GLU A 50 -23.11 2.92 11.62
CA GLU A 50 -23.08 4.06 10.70
C GLU A 50 -21.69 4.63 10.45
N ASN A 51 -20.73 4.34 11.35
CA ASN A 51 -19.32 4.71 11.19
C ASN A 51 -18.50 3.69 10.35
N TRP A 52 -19.20 2.74 9.74
CA TRP A 52 -18.62 1.81 8.77
C TRP A 52 -19.13 2.13 7.37
N VAL A 53 -18.27 2.01 6.37
CA VAL A 53 -18.64 2.04 4.96
C VAL A 53 -19.38 0.75 4.60
N ILE A 54 -18.79 -0.39 4.99
CA ILE A 54 -19.35 -1.73 4.82
C ILE A 54 -19.26 -2.45 6.16
N HIS A 55 -20.38 -3.02 6.58
CA HIS A 55 -20.47 -3.83 7.79
C HIS A 55 -21.57 -4.89 7.58
N PRO A 56 -21.36 -6.15 7.99
CA PRO A 56 -22.32 -7.24 7.76
C PRO A 56 -23.72 -6.98 8.32
N GLU A 57 -23.85 -6.19 9.38
CA GLU A 57 -25.13 -5.83 10.01
C GLU A 57 -25.75 -4.53 9.48
N LYS A 58 -25.06 -3.86 8.53
CA LYS A 58 -25.53 -2.63 7.92
C LYS A 58 -26.01 -2.88 6.49
N THR A 59 -27.16 -2.29 6.12
CA THR A 59 -27.61 -2.29 4.73
C THR A 59 -26.71 -1.36 3.91
N THR A 60 -25.85 -1.94 3.07
CA THR A 60 -24.93 -1.23 2.18
C THR A 60 -25.06 -1.77 0.75
N ILE A 61 -24.34 -1.22 -0.21
CA ILE A 61 -24.44 -1.62 -1.63
C ILE A 61 -23.83 -3.00 -1.86
N LEU A 62 -22.65 -3.28 -1.31
CA LEU A 62 -21.87 -4.48 -1.62
C LEU A 62 -22.62 -5.79 -1.44
N PRO A 63 -23.39 -6.05 -0.36
CA PRO A 63 -24.12 -7.32 -0.20
C PRO A 63 -25.14 -7.64 -1.29
N PHE A 64 -25.58 -6.61 -2.02
CA PHE A 64 -26.56 -6.73 -3.12
C PHE A 64 -25.95 -6.54 -4.50
N TYR A 65 -24.61 -6.33 -4.55
CA TYR A 65 -23.91 -6.12 -5.80
C TYR A 65 -23.63 -7.45 -6.48
N ASN A 66 -23.92 -7.56 -7.78
CA ASN A 66 -23.53 -8.73 -8.56
C ASN A 66 -22.01 -8.71 -8.75
N LEU A 67 -21.34 -9.76 -8.30
CA LEU A 67 -19.87 -9.91 -8.41
C LEU A 67 -19.44 -10.71 -9.63
N ASP A 68 -20.37 -11.17 -10.47
CA ASP A 68 -20.05 -11.92 -11.68
C ASP A 68 -19.18 -11.06 -12.62
N ILE A 69 -18.25 -11.72 -13.29
CA ILE A 69 -17.26 -11.11 -14.18
C ILE A 69 -17.51 -11.59 -15.59
N ALA A 70 -17.83 -10.70 -16.52
CA ALA A 70 -17.90 -11.01 -17.92
C ALA A 70 -16.52 -10.85 -18.58
N VAL A 71 -16.00 -11.92 -19.16
CA VAL A 71 -14.77 -11.88 -19.95
C VAL A 71 -15.10 -11.39 -21.36
N ILE A 72 -14.48 -10.30 -21.78
CA ILE A 72 -14.77 -9.61 -23.04
C ILE A 72 -13.69 -9.93 -24.07
N ASP A 73 -14.13 -10.41 -25.25
CA ASP A 73 -13.25 -10.71 -26.38
C ASP A 73 -12.80 -9.43 -27.13
N GLU A 74 -11.89 -9.58 -28.09
CA GLU A 74 -11.36 -8.47 -28.90
C GLU A 74 -12.42 -7.78 -29.80
N ASN A 75 -13.63 -8.34 -29.94
CA ASN A 75 -14.76 -7.78 -30.69
C ASN A 75 -15.86 -7.21 -29.78
N LEU A 76 -15.57 -7.07 -28.48
CA LEU A 76 -16.48 -6.57 -27.44
C LEU A 76 -17.69 -7.49 -27.16
N ASN A 77 -17.58 -8.80 -27.42
CA ASN A 77 -18.59 -9.77 -27.00
C ASN A 77 -18.19 -10.42 -25.67
N VAL A 78 -19.21 -10.85 -24.93
CA VAL A 78 -19.00 -11.69 -23.75
C VAL A 78 -18.58 -13.09 -24.22
N GLU A 79 -17.35 -13.51 -23.92
CA GLU A 79 -16.81 -14.84 -24.24
C GLU A 79 -17.28 -15.86 -23.19
N GLU A 80 -17.19 -15.48 -21.90
CA GLU A 80 -17.66 -16.28 -20.79
C GLU A 80 -18.08 -15.38 -19.61
N THR A 81 -18.81 -15.94 -18.68
CA THR A 81 -19.11 -15.29 -17.39
C THR A 81 -18.58 -16.14 -16.25
N ILE A 82 -17.69 -15.54 -15.45
CA ILE A 82 -17.18 -16.14 -14.23
C ILE A 82 -18.13 -15.78 -13.09
N VAL A 83 -18.82 -16.78 -12.58
CA VAL A 83 -19.76 -16.59 -11.46
C VAL A 83 -18.98 -16.46 -10.16
N VAL A 84 -19.22 -15.37 -9.42
CA VAL A 84 -18.57 -15.07 -8.15
C VAL A 84 -19.62 -14.94 -7.06
N GLU A 85 -19.56 -15.85 -6.08
CA GLU A 85 -20.46 -15.81 -4.93
C GLU A 85 -20.20 -14.58 -4.06
N ASN A 86 -21.27 -13.90 -3.62
CA ASN A 86 -21.17 -12.74 -2.76
C ASN A 86 -21.46 -13.14 -1.30
N ASN A 87 -20.41 -13.22 -0.50
CA ASN A 87 -20.44 -13.58 0.92
C ASN A 87 -20.22 -12.38 1.85
N ALA A 88 -20.41 -11.13 1.38
CA ALA A 88 -20.12 -9.91 2.14
C ALA A 88 -20.77 -9.86 3.55
N THR A 89 -21.86 -10.60 3.77
CA THR A 89 -22.55 -10.71 5.07
C THR A 89 -22.55 -12.14 5.64
N VAL A 90 -21.94 -13.10 4.94
CA VAL A 90 -21.97 -14.52 5.31
C VAL A 90 -20.72 -14.91 6.09
N ASN A 91 -20.90 -15.50 7.26
CA ASN A 91 -19.77 -16.03 8.04
C ASN A 91 -19.30 -17.36 7.44
N THR A 92 -18.28 -17.32 6.62
CA THR A 92 -17.62 -18.47 6.00
C THR A 92 -16.46 -19.03 6.87
N GLY A 93 -16.15 -18.41 7.99
CA GLY A 93 -14.93 -18.62 8.76
C GLY A 93 -13.77 -17.71 8.33
N ILE A 94 -14.02 -16.82 7.36
CA ILE A 94 -13.08 -15.84 6.85
C ILE A 94 -13.73 -14.47 6.89
N ASP A 95 -12.94 -13.45 7.25
CA ASP A 95 -13.35 -12.05 7.22
C ASP A 95 -12.36 -11.23 6.39
N VAL A 96 -12.88 -10.29 5.64
CA VAL A 96 -12.10 -9.27 4.91
C VAL A 96 -12.19 -7.95 5.66
N PHE A 97 -11.07 -7.42 6.10
CA PHE A 97 -11.00 -6.08 6.67
C PHE A 97 -10.35 -5.15 5.65
N TRP A 98 -11.14 -4.20 5.13
CA TRP A 98 -10.75 -3.31 4.04
C TRP A 98 -10.55 -1.88 4.52
N VAL A 99 -9.43 -1.24 4.12
CA VAL A 99 -9.18 0.19 4.36
C VAL A 99 -9.02 0.92 3.03
N HIS A 100 -9.90 1.89 2.80
CA HIS A 100 -9.99 2.61 1.53
C HIS A 100 -8.83 3.60 1.31
N PRO A 101 -8.52 3.99 0.06
CA PRO A 101 -7.54 5.01 -0.25
C PRO A 101 -8.02 6.41 0.12
N THR A 102 -7.16 7.41 -0.11
CA THR A 102 -7.56 8.82 -0.07
C THR A 102 -8.60 9.11 -1.15
N ILE A 103 -9.78 9.56 -0.74
CA ILE A 103 -10.83 10.04 -1.64
C ILE A 103 -10.91 11.55 -1.47
N LEU A 104 -10.49 12.28 -2.49
CA LEU A 104 -10.52 13.74 -2.48
C LEU A 104 -11.95 14.23 -2.59
N THR A 105 -12.44 14.91 -1.55
CA THR A 105 -13.82 15.42 -1.50
C THR A 105 -13.92 16.86 -1.96
N THR A 106 -12.83 17.61 -1.92
CA THR A 106 -12.76 19.00 -2.38
C THR A 106 -11.39 19.31 -2.99
N PRO A 107 -11.29 20.26 -3.95
CA PRO A 107 -9.99 20.72 -4.45
C PRO A 107 -9.06 21.22 -3.34
N GLN A 108 -9.60 21.79 -2.26
CA GLN A 108 -8.84 22.36 -1.16
C GLN A 108 -8.10 21.27 -0.35
N SER A 109 -8.69 20.08 -0.21
CA SER A 109 -8.05 18.93 0.46
C SER A 109 -6.80 18.42 -0.28
N ALA A 110 -6.64 18.79 -1.56
CA ALA A 110 -5.43 18.43 -2.32
C ALA A 110 -4.21 19.33 -1.97
N PHE A 111 -4.42 20.50 -1.38
CA PHE A 111 -3.38 21.53 -1.23
C PHE A 111 -2.97 21.83 0.22
N THR A 112 -3.64 21.24 1.21
CA THR A 112 -3.35 21.49 2.62
C THR A 112 -3.20 20.18 3.37
N PRO A 113 -2.10 19.96 4.13
CA PRO A 113 -1.97 18.81 5.01
C PRO A 113 -3.05 18.86 6.08
N GLN A 114 -3.89 17.83 6.19
CA GLN A 114 -4.96 17.77 7.18
C GLN A 114 -5.64 16.41 7.24
N ASN A 115 -6.36 16.15 8.32
CA ASN A 115 -7.37 15.11 8.37
C ASN A 115 -8.71 15.64 7.83
N ILE A 116 -9.40 14.83 7.04
CA ILE A 116 -10.72 15.16 6.47
C ILE A 116 -11.78 14.54 7.39
N PRO A 117 -12.67 15.36 8.01
CA PRO A 117 -13.75 14.84 8.85
C PRO A 117 -14.65 13.84 8.11
N ILE A 118 -15.15 12.81 8.82
CA ILE A 118 -15.95 11.74 8.20
C ILE A 118 -17.26 12.28 7.59
N ASP A 119 -17.84 13.31 8.19
CA ASP A 119 -19.08 13.94 7.73
C ASP A 119 -18.88 14.84 6.49
N GLU A 120 -17.65 15.21 6.18
CA GLU A 120 -17.27 15.97 4.97
C GLU A 120 -16.90 15.06 3.79
N GLN A 121 -16.82 13.74 4.01
CA GLN A 121 -16.41 12.78 2.99
C GLN A 121 -17.59 12.33 2.12
N ASP A 122 -17.35 12.09 0.84
CA ASP A 122 -18.33 11.48 -0.07
C ASP A 122 -18.43 9.97 0.21
N LYS A 123 -19.37 9.60 1.07
CA LYS A 123 -19.60 8.21 1.51
C LYS A 123 -20.02 7.29 0.37
N LEU A 124 -20.70 7.82 -0.65
CA LEU A 124 -21.10 7.03 -1.82
C LEU A 124 -19.85 6.73 -2.68
N LEU A 125 -19.04 7.73 -2.94
CA LEU A 125 -17.81 7.56 -3.73
C LEU A 125 -16.84 6.59 -3.04
N ILE A 126 -16.69 6.67 -1.70
CA ILE A 126 -15.88 5.72 -0.93
C ILE A 126 -16.42 4.30 -1.10
N ASN A 127 -17.74 4.09 -0.97
CA ASN A 127 -18.36 2.78 -1.12
C ASN A 127 -18.12 2.22 -2.53
N LEU A 128 -18.32 3.01 -3.58
CA LEU A 128 -18.11 2.60 -4.96
C LEU A 128 -16.62 2.32 -5.25
N THR A 129 -15.71 3.09 -4.65
CA THR A 129 -14.27 2.84 -4.78
C THR A 129 -13.87 1.50 -4.16
N ILE A 130 -14.39 1.16 -2.97
CA ILE A 130 -14.14 -0.14 -2.35
C ILE A 130 -14.69 -1.27 -3.23
N ILE A 131 -15.89 -1.12 -3.78
CA ILE A 131 -16.47 -2.12 -4.68
C ILE A 131 -15.59 -2.31 -5.91
N ALA A 132 -15.19 -1.21 -6.56
CA ALA A 132 -14.38 -1.27 -7.77
C ALA A 132 -13.00 -1.93 -7.56
N GLN A 133 -12.36 -1.67 -6.42
CA GLN A 133 -11.01 -2.16 -6.12
C GLN A 133 -11.00 -3.53 -5.43
N GLY A 134 -11.86 -3.73 -4.46
CA GLY A 134 -11.81 -4.91 -3.60
C GLY A 134 -13.14 -5.62 -3.40
N GLY A 135 -14.22 -5.22 -4.09
CA GLY A 135 -15.55 -5.82 -3.92
C GLY A 135 -15.56 -7.32 -4.19
N LEU A 136 -14.75 -7.81 -5.14
CA LEU A 136 -14.62 -9.24 -5.44
C LEU A 136 -14.04 -10.06 -4.28
N LEU A 137 -13.35 -9.44 -3.33
CA LEU A 137 -12.87 -10.12 -2.12
C LEU A 137 -14.03 -10.57 -1.20
N ALA A 138 -15.24 -10.03 -1.38
CA ALA A 138 -16.45 -10.52 -0.73
C ALA A 138 -16.77 -11.99 -1.08
N LYS A 139 -16.15 -12.56 -2.11
CA LYS A 139 -16.15 -14.01 -2.38
C LYS A 139 -15.75 -14.82 -1.14
N TYR A 140 -14.82 -14.34 -0.36
CA TYR A 140 -14.21 -15.10 0.73
C TYR A 140 -15.02 -15.07 2.03
N GLY A 141 -15.78 -14.01 2.30
CA GLY A 141 -16.55 -13.91 3.54
C GLY A 141 -16.99 -12.49 3.86
N ARG A 142 -17.33 -12.27 5.14
CA ARG A 142 -17.84 -10.99 5.60
C ARG A 142 -16.84 -9.86 5.36
N VAL A 143 -17.36 -8.70 4.92
CA VAL A 143 -16.54 -7.52 4.66
C VAL A 143 -16.78 -6.46 5.73
N PHE A 144 -15.70 -5.98 6.33
CA PHE A 144 -15.67 -4.88 7.28
C PHE A 144 -14.79 -3.76 6.71
N ALA A 145 -15.36 -2.59 6.50
CA ALA A 145 -14.63 -1.43 6.00
C ALA A 145 -15.03 -0.18 6.81
N PRO A 146 -14.15 0.38 7.65
CA PRO A 146 -14.48 1.54 8.45
C PRO A 146 -14.49 2.82 7.63
N HIS A 147 -15.29 3.81 8.06
CA HIS A 147 -14.99 5.21 7.82
C HIS A 147 -13.88 5.65 8.77
N TYR A 148 -12.97 6.46 8.30
CA TYR A 148 -11.90 7.04 9.14
C TYR A 148 -11.59 8.46 8.67
N ARG A 149 -11.02 9.28 9.54
CA ARG A 149 -10.56 10.63 9.18
C ARG A 149 -9.33 10.51 8.28
N GLN A 150 -9.58 10.38 6.97
CA GLN A 150 -8.49 10.22 5.99
C GLN A 150 -7.58 11.44 5.96
N SER A 151 -6.29 11.22 5.71
CA SER A 151 -5.32 12.27 5.46
C SER A 151 -5.48 12.80 4.04
N SER A 152 -5.31 14.10 3.84
CA SER A 152 -5.29 14.70 2.51
C SER A 152 -4.06 14.23 1.71
N GLY A 153 -4.12 14.32 0.37
CA GLY A 153 -3.00 13.96 -0.51
C GLY A 153 -1.74 14.80 -0.23
N LYS A 154 -1.90 16.09 0.15
CA LYS A 154 -0.79 16.98 0.49
C LYS A 154 0.01 16.49 1.71
N THR A 155 -0.59 15.71 2.61
CA THR A 155 0.08 15.14 3.76
C THR A 155 1.30 14.30 3.36
N TYR A 156 1.25 13.63 2.19
CA TYR A 156 2.32 12.76 1.68
C TYR A 156 3.32 13.48 0.78
N SER A 157 3.30 14.81 0.73
CA SER A 157 4.26 15.61 -0.02
C SER A 157 5.59 15.72 0.77
N GLU A 158 6.71 15.70 0.04
CA GLU A 158 8.05 15.83 0.63
C GLU A 158 8.28 17.16 1.36
N ASP A 159 7.55 18.22 0.97
CA ASP A 159 7.63 19.56 1.57
C ASP A 159 6.69 19.74 2.79
N THR A 160 5.93 18.72 3.17
CA THR A 160 5.15 18.72 4.41
C THR A 160 6.07 18.48 5.60
N ASP A 161 5.93 19.30 6.65
CA ASP A 161 6.67 19.13 7.89
C ASP A 161 6.47 17.72 8.46
N LYS A 162 7.55 17.07 8.89
CA LYS A 162 7.54 15.66 9.28
C LYS A 162 6.75 15.38 10.55
N GLU A 163 6.79 16.29 11.51
CA GLU A 163 6.02 16.17 12.75
C GLU A 163 4.53 16.39 12.48
N GLU A 164 4.18 17.43 11.68
CA GLU A 164 2.81 17.68 11.24
C GLU A 164 2.26 16.48 10.47
N GLN A 165 3.03 15.96 9.49
CA GLN A 165 2.68 14.76 8.73
C GLN A 165 2.38 13.57 9.65
N ALA A 166 3.29 13.29 10.60
CA ALA A 166 3.16 12.17 11.52
C ALA A 166 1.91 12.28 12.39
N ASN A 167 1.60 13.47 12.91
CA ASN A 167 0.40 13.72 13.72
C ASN A 167 -0.90 13.53 12.93
N ILE A 168 -0.93 13.97 11.67
CA ILE A 168 -2.08 13.76 10.77
C ILE A 168 -2.27 12.26 10.49
N ILE A 169 -1.20 11.55 10.15
CA ILE A 169 -1.23 10.11 9.88
C ILE A 169 -1.63 9.33 11.14
N ALA A 170 -1.08 9.68 12.31
CA ALA A 170 -1.43 9.06 13.59
C ALA A 170 -2.92 9.19 13.92
N THR A 171 -3.55 10.31 13.55
CA THR A 171 -5.00 10.51 13.70
C THR A 171 -5.79 9.56 12.79
N SER A 172 -5.43 9.44 11.51
CA SER A 172 -6.06 8.48 10.59
C SER A 172 -5.86 7.05 11.07
N TYR A 173 -4.65 6.73 11.51
CA TYR A 173 -4.30 5.42 12.04
C TYR A 173 -5.10 5.08 13.32
N SER A 174 -5.29 6.03 14.21
CA SER A 174 -6.05 5.81 15.45
C SER A 174 -7.49 5.35 15.18
N ASP A 175 -8.12 5.91 14.14
CA ASP A 175 -9.47 5.51 13.74
C ASP A 175 -9.49 4.08 13.17
N VAL A 176 -8.56 3.76 12.26
CA VAL A 176 -8.46 2.40 11.69
C VAL A 176 -8.15 1.36 12.77
N LYS A 177 -7.25 1.68 13.71
CA LYS A 177 -6.95 0.81 14.86
C LYS A 177 -8.16 0.58 15.74
N ALA A 178 -8.90 1.64 16.07
CA ALA A 178 -10.11 1.52 16.89
C ALA A 178 -11.17 0.65 16.21
N ALA A 179 -11.41 0.85 14.91
CA ALA A 179 -12.31 0.01 14.13
C ALA A 179 -11.86 -1.45 14.10
N PHE A 180 -10.56 -1.69 13.91
CA PHE A 180 -10.03 -3.06 13.88
C PHE A 180 -10.16 -3.75 15.24
N LEU A 181 -9.91 -3.05 16.34
CA LEU A 181 -10.09 -3.60 17.69
C LEU A 181 -11.57 -3.88 18.00
N GLU A 182 -12.49 -3.01 17.57
CA GLU A 182 -13.93 -3.26 17.67
C GLU A 182 -14.31 -4.53 16.88
N TYR A 183 -13.84 -4.66 15.65
CA TYR A 183 -14.03 -5.85 14.83
C TYR A 183 -13.49 -7.13 15.52
N LEU A 184 -12.27 -7.09 16.05
CA LEU A 184 -11.66 -8.23 16.74
C LEU A 184 -12.49 -8.66 17.97
N ASN A 185 -12.92 -7.69 18.78
CA ASN A 185 -13.56 -7.96 20.05
C ASN A 185 -14.99 -8.48 19.90
N ASN A 186 -15.74 -7.99 18.90
CA ASN A 186 -17.18 -8.20 18.82
C ASN A 186 -17.62 -9.05 17.62
N TYR A 187 -16.80 -9.17 16.57
CA TYR A 187 -17.23 -9.81 15.32
C TYR A 187 -16.34 -10.95 14.84
N ASN A 188 -15.01 -10.90 15.01
CA ASN A 188 -14.10 -11.86 14.40
C ASN A 188 -14.32 -13.31 14.89
N ASN A 189 -14.46 -13.51 16.19
CA ASN A 189 -14.68 -14.84 16.81
C ASN A 189 -13.69 -15.93 16.39
N GLY A 190 -12.44 -15.55 16.08
CA GLY A 190 -11.39 -16.47 15.66
C GLY A 190 -11.36 -16.81 14.17
N ASN A 191 -12.16 -16.15 13.35
CA ASN A 191 -12.11 -16.30 11.89
C ASN A 191 -10.73 -15.93 11.34
N LYS A 192 -10.38 -16.53 10.21
CA LYS A 192 -9.22 -16.13 9.41
C LYS A 192 -9.43 -14.72 8.85
N ILE A 193 -8.35 -13.97 8.68
CA ILE A 193 -8.39 -12.56 8.32
C ILE A 193 -7.65 -12.32 7.00
N ILE A 194 -8.32 -11.70 6.05
CA ILE A 194 -7.72 -11.06 4.89
C ILE A 194 -7.71 -9.56 5.17
N LEU A 195 -6.54 -8.96 5.27
CA LEU A 195 -6.41 -7.50 5.29
C LEU A 195 -6.24 -7.01 3.86
N ALA A 196 -6.99 -6.00 3.46
CA ALA A 196 -6.87 -5.44 2.13
C ALA A 196 -6.96 -3.91 2.20
N GLY A 197 -6.15 -3.22 1.44
CA GLY A 197 -6.15 -1.77 1.38
C GLY A 197 -5.49 -1.25 0.11
N HIS A 198 -5.71 0.02 -0.16
CA HIS A 198 -5.10 0.70 -1.28
C HIS A 198 -4.54 2.05 -0.84
N SER A 199 -3.37 2.42 -1.37
CA SER A 199 -2.75 3.74 -1.14
C SER A 199 -2.63 4.05 0.35
N GLN A 200 -3.20 5.15 0.84
CA GLN A 200 -3.25 5.49 2.27
C GLN A 200 -3.77 4.33 3.13
N GLY A 201 -4.81 3.61 2.67
CA GLY A 201 -5.33 2.46 3.39
C GLY A 201 -4.29 1.35 3.59
N SER A 202 -3.43 1.13 2.60
CA SER A 202 -2.32 0.17 2.70
C SER A 202 -1.28 0.61 3.72
N TYR A 203 -0.91 1.89 3.76
CA TYR A 203 0.01 2.42 4.77
C TYR A 203 -0.55 2.30 6.19
N LEU A 204 -1.84 2.62 6.38
CA LEU A 204 -2.49 2.47 7.69
C LEU A 204 -2.59 1.00 8.13
N LEU A 205 -2.83 0.08 7.19
CA LEU A 205 -2.77 -1.35 7.46
C LEU A 205 -1.34 -1.84 7.75
N GLY A 206 -0.35 -1.27 7.07
CA GLY A 206 1.07 -1.53 7.38
C GLY A 206 1.41 -1.20 8.83
N MET A 207 0.95 -0.06 9.33
CA MET A 207 1.09 0.35 10.72
C MET A 207 0.30 -0.57 11.67
N LEU A 208 -0.92 -0.95 11.28
CA LEU A 208 -1.75 -1.88 12.05
C LEU A 208 -1.08 -3.26 12.18
N LEU A 209 -0.51 -3.76 11.10
CA LEU A 209 0.25 -5.01 11.10
C LEU A 209 1.44 -4.91 12.07
N ARG A 210 2.17 -3.80 12.07
CA ARG A 210 3.30 -3.58 12.98
C ARG A 210 2.86 -3.52 14.43
N ASP A 211 1.83 -2.74 14.75
CA ASP A 211 1.41 -2.45 16.12
C ASP A 211 0.61 -3.59 16.75
N VAL A 212 -0.27 -4.24 15.97
CA VAL A 212 -1.26 -5.18 16.51
C VAL A 212 -0.91 -6.65 16.23
N PHE A 213 -0.36 -6.94 15.03
CA PHE A 213 -0.09 -8.31 14.61
C PHE A 213 1.34 -8.76 14.89
N ASP A 214 2.31 -7.90 14.66
CA ASP A 214 3.72 -8.30 14.50
C ASP A 214 4.31 -9.01 15.72
N GLU A 215 3.96 -8.56 16.92
CA GLU A 215 4.37 -9.22 18.16
C GLU A 215 3.29 -10.18 18.72
N ASN A 216 2.16 -10.36 18.01
CA ASN A 216 1.07 -11.23 18.44
C ASN A 216 0.96 -12.50 17.57
N PRO A 217 1.55 -13.65 18.00
CA PRO A 217 1.54 -14.86 17.19
C PRO A 217 0.13 -15.41 16.95
N THR A 218 -0.84 -15.16 17.83
CA THR A 218 -2.22 -15.62 17.65
C THR A 218 -2.87 -14.90 16.48
N LEU A 219 -2.72 -13.58 16.39
CA LEU A 219 -3.26 -12.83 15.26
C LEU A 219 -2.50 -13.12 13.97
N ARG A 220 -1.16 -13.28 14.02
CA ARG A 220 -0.41 -13.72 12.82
C ARG A 220 -0.91 -15.05 12.28
N ASN A 221 -1.30 -15.99 13.14
CA ASN A 221 -1.85 -17.28 12.71
C ASN A 221 -3.27 -17.17 12.12
N GLN A 222 -4.01 -16.10 12.42
CA GLN A 222 -5.30 -15.82 11.78
C GLN A 222 -5.16 -15.14 10.42
N LEU A 223 -4.03 -14.45 10.17
CA LEU A 223 -3.79 -13.74 8.92
C LEU A 223 -3.62 -14.73 7.77
N VAL A 224 -4.47 -14.65 6.75
CA VAL A 224 -4.29 -15.34 5.47
C VAL A 224 -3.26 -14.57 4.65
N VAL A 225 -3.53 -13.31 4.39
CA VAL A 225 -2.67 -12.39 3.66
C VAL A 225 -3.03 -10.95 4.02
N ALA A 226 -2.05 -10.06 3.97
CA ALA A 226 -2.29 -8.62 3.90
C ALA A 226 -1.97 -8.13 2.49
N ALA A 227 -3.01 -7.70 1.76
CA ALA A 227 -2.94 -7.19 0.40
C ALA A 227 -2.80 -5.66 0.43
N LEU A 228 -1.60 -5.16 0.20
CA LEU A 228 -1.23 -3.75 0.36
C LEU A 228 -0.89 -3.12 -1.00
N ALA A 229 -1.92 -2.74 -1.76
CA ALA A 229 -1.76 -2.12 -3.06
C ALA A 229 -1.30 -0.66 -2.96
N GLY A 230 -0.42 -0.25 -3.87
CA GLY A 230 0.05 1.13 -3.96
C GLY A 230 1.08 1.52 -2.90
N MET A 231 1.66 0.57 -2.18
CA MET A 231 2.86 0.78 -1.37
C MET A 231 4.10 0.50 -2.21
N ALA A 232 4.73 1.55 -2.74
CA ALA A 232 5.81 1.39 -3.71
C ALA A 232 7.18 1.02 -3.09
N TYR A 233 7.37 1.28 -1.78
CA TYR A 233 8.67 1.14 -1.12
C TYR A 233 8.60 0.27 0.14
N VAL A 234 8.09 -0.95 -0.01
CA VAL A 234 8.13 -1.94 1.06
C VAL A 234 9.51 -2.61 1.07
N TYR A 235 10.18 -2.57 2.19
CA TYR A 235 11.52 -3.10 2.35
C TYR A 235 11.60 -4.17 3.44
N ALA A 236 12.59 -5.05 3.30
CA ALA A 236 12.91 -6.13 4.21
C ALA A 236 14.42 -6.37 4.21
N GLU A 237 14.94 -7.10 5.21
CA GLU A 237 16.30 -7.59 5.20
C GLU A 237 16.55 -8.51 4.00
N GLU A 238 17.66 -8.32 3.31
CA GLU A 238 18.03 -9.16 2.17
C GLU A 238 18.03 -10.64 2.57
N ASN A 239 17.42 -11.47 1.73
CA ASN A 239 17.28 -12.92 1.91
C ASN A 239 16.46 -13.39 3.14
N GLN A 240 15.83 -12.50 3.90
CA GLN A 240 14.96 -12.85 5.02
C GLN A 240 13.48 -12.56 4.76
N TYR A 241 13.15 -11.64 3.86
CA TYR A 241 11.81 -11.18 3.53
C TYR A 241 11.03 -10.58 4.72
N LYS A 242 11.73 -10.22 5.79
CA LYS A 242 11.19 -9.59 7.01
C LYS A 242 12.27 -8.72 7.66
N GLY A 243 11.98 -8.08 8.79
CA GLY A 243 12.98 -7.29 9.52
C GLY A 243 13.09 -5.84 9.06
N GLY A 244 12.27 -5.41 8.07
CA GLY A 244 12.18 -4.04 7.59
C GLY A 244 10.99 -3.28 8.16
N TRP A 245 9.88 -3.20 7.43
CA TRP A 245 8.63 -2.63 7.93
C TRP A 245 8.12 -3.35 9.18
N TRP A 246 8.17 -4.69 9.15
CA TRP A 246 7.71 -5.59 10.21
C TRP A 246 8.85 -6.48 10.64
N LYS A 247 8.88 -6.78 11.94
CA LYS A 247 9.93 -7.63 12.52
C LYS A 247 9.70 -9.11 12.23
N ASN A 248 8.46 -9.57 12.37
CA ASN A 248 8.11 -10.98 12.35
C ASN A 248 7.25 -11.39 11.16
N ILE A 249 6.48 -10.47 10.55
CA ILE A 249 5.62 -10.75 9.42
C ILE A 249 6.45 -10.69 8.15
N PRO A 250 6.51 -11.79 7.36
CA PRO A 250 7.28 -11.82 6.14
C PRO A 250 6.50 -11.23 4.96
N LEU A 251 7.22 -10.87 3.92
CA LEU A 251 6.66 -10.69 2.58
C LEU A 251 6.39 -12.07 1.98
N CYS A 252 5.34 -12.21 1.15
CA CYS A 252 5.04 -13.46 0.49
C CYS A 252 6.15 -13.83 -0.49
N THR A 253 6.58 -15.09 -0.47
CA THR A 253 7.60 -15.64 -1.37
C THR A 253 7.04 -16.71 -2.29
N THR A 254 5.85 -17.23 -1.99
CA THR A 254 5.11 -18.20 -2.79
C THR A 254 3.62 -17.88 -2.76
N THR A 255 2.89 -18.38 -3.76
CA THR A 255 1.43 -18.16 -3.89
C THR A 255 0.62 -18.74 -2.72
N ASN A 256 1.09 -19.82 -2.11
CA ASN A 256 0.39 -20.60 -1.08
C ASN A 256 0.88 -20.32 0.36
N GLU A 257 1.79 -19.37 0.58
CA GLU A 257 2.28 -19.00 1.90
C GLU A 257 1.23 -18.21 2.70
N CYS A 258 1.00 -18.59 3.97
CA CYS A 258 0.04 -17.92 4.84
C CYS A 258 0.72 -16.93 5.78
N GLY A 259 -0.03 -15.90 6.22
CA GLY A 259 0.45 -14.93 7.21
C GLY A 259 1.54 -14.00 6.69
N CYS A 260 1.52 -13.72 5.39
CA CYS A 260 2.50 -12.88 4.72
C CYS A 260 1.87 -11.63 4.10
N ILE A 261 2.73 -10.71 3.66
CA ILE A 261 2.34 -9.48 2.98
C ILE A 261 2.47 -9.68 1.48
N SER A 262 1.40 -9.44 0.73
CA SER A 262 1.40 -9.25 -0.71
C SER A 262 1.26 -7.76 -0.99
N ASN A 263 2.27 -7.15 -1.58
CA ASN A 263 2.23 -5.74 -1.94
C ASN A 263 2.62 -5.53 -3.39
N TRP A 264 2.06 -4.53 -4.02
CA TRP A 264 2.37 -4.16 -5.40
C TRP A 264 2.12 -2.69 -5.66
N ALA A 265 2.86 -2.16 -6.62
CA ALA A 265 2.63 -0.88 -7.27
C ALA A 265 2.93 -1.06 -8.76
N ALA A 266 1.97 -0.77 -9.61
CA ALA A 266 2.04 -1.03 -11.05
C ALA A 266 2.55 0.19 -11.82
N PHE A 267 3.48 -0.05 -12.74
CA PHE A 267 4.09 0.97 -13.59
C PHE A 267 4.10 0.52 -15.05
N ASP A 268 4.08 1.46 -15.97
CA ASP A 268 4.33 1.20 -17.38
C ASP A 268 5.73 0.63 -17.60
N GLU A 269 5.87 -0.35 -18.51
CA GLU A 269 7.18 -0.96 -18.82
C GLU A 269 8.21 0.06 -19.33
N ALA A 270 7.75 1.08 -20.04
CA ALA A 270 8.60 2.13 -20.59
C ALA A 270 8.84 3.30 -19.62
N GLN A 271 8.13 3.35 -18.49
CA GLN A 271 8.28 4.42 -17.50
C GLN A 271 9.49 4.18 -16.61
N ASP A 272 10.30 5.20 -16.38
CA ASP A 272 11.33 5.18 -15.34
C ASP A 272 10.67 5.11 -13.96
N ILE A 273 11.19 4.24 -13.09
CA ILE A 273 10.69 4.17 -11.71
C ILE A 273 11.17 5.43 -10.96
N PRO A 274 10.26 6.23 -10.40
CA PRO A 274 10.59 7.46 -9.72
C PRO A 274 11.59 7.24 -8.57
N ASP A 275 12.29 8.29 -8.19
CA ASP A 275 13.11 8.29 -6.99
C ASP A 275 12.24 8.15 -5.73
N ILE A 276 12.88 7.74 -4.63
CA ILE A 276 12.24 7.64 -3.32
C ILE A 276 11.57 8.98 -2.99
N ASN A 277 10.27 8.91 -2.66
CA ASN A 277 9.56 10.05 -2.13
C ASN A 277 9.74 10.10 -0.59
N PRO A 278 10.52 11.05 -0.06
CA PRO A 278 10.72 11.18 1.39
C PRO A 278 9.45 11.63 2.14
N GLY A 279 8.38 11.98 1.41
CA GLY A 279 7.06 12.27 1.97
C GLY A 279 6.28 11.04 2.41
N LEU A 280 6.76 9.82 2.14
CA LEU A 280 6.06 8.60 2.51
C LEU A 280 6.28 8.23 3.98
N PRO A 281 5.31 7.54 4.61
CA PRO A 281 5.32 7.22 6.03
C PRO A 281 6.55 6.44 6.50
N GLU A 282 7.07 5.54 5.68
CA GLU A 282 8.23 4.70 5.97
C GLU A 282 9.54 5.48 6.12
N PHE A 283 9.58 6.69 5.60
CA PHE A 283 10.72 7.60 5.72
C PHE A 283 10.47 8.72 6.74
N ASN A 284 9.37 8.63 7.51
CA ASN A 284 9.07 9.61 8.55
C ASN A 284 9.65 9.16 9.89
N PRO A 285 10.67 9.88 10.43
CA PRO A 285 11.37 9.47 11.64
C PRO A 285 10.47 9.47 12.88
N TYR A 286 9.44 10.31 12.94
CA TYR A 286 8.48 10.34 14.05
C TYR A 286 7.63 9.07 14.09
N LEU A 287 7.18 8.56 12.93
CA LEU A 287 6.42 7.31 12.85
C LEU A 287 7.28 6.10 13.17
N ILE A 288 8.56 6.10 12.75
CA ILE A 288 9.53 5.05 13.08
C ILE A 288 9.80 5.05 14.59
N ASN A 289 10.12 6.21 15.19
CA ASN A 289 10.39 6.32 16.62
C ASN A 289 9.17 5.98 17.49
N SER A 290 7.96 6.17 16.96
CA SER A 290 6.71 5.77 17.64
C SER A 290 6.39 4.28 17.47
N GLY A 291 7.24 3.52 16.78
CA GLY A 291 7.12 2.08 16.62
C GLY A 291 6.05 1.62 15.60
N LEU A 292 5.53 2.54 14.77
CA LEU A 292 4.57 2.23 13.70
C LEU A 292 5.23 1.66 12.43
N VAL A 293 6.55 1.78 12.34
CA VAL A 293 7.43 1.07 11.42
C VAL A 293 8.53 0.43 12.26
N TYR A 294 8.95 -0.79 11.97
CA TYR A 294 9.88 -1.50 12.85
C TYR A 294 11.26 -0.83 12.89
N ARG A 295 11.82 -0.47 11.73
CA ARG A 295 13.07 0.28 11.64
C ARG A 295 13.13 1.09 10.35
N ALA A 296 14.05 2.06 10.30
CA ALA A 296 14.33 2.84 9.10
C ALA A 296 14.93 1.97 7.99
N PHE A 297 14.72 2.37 6.74
CA PHE A 297 15.36 1.76 5.58
C PHE A 297 16.88 1.98 5.62
N ASP A 298 17.65 0.94 5.31
CA ASP A 298 19.10 0.97 5.17
C ASP A 298 19.50 0.52 3.76
N GLU A 299 20.01 1.44 2.96
CA GLU A 299 20.43 1.16 1.57
C GLU A 299 21.54 0.09 1.45
N THR A 300 22.24 -0.21 2.54
CA THR A 300 23.34 -1.19 2.55
C THR A 300 22.89 -2.60 2.89
N GLU A 301 21.72 -2.75 3.53
CA GLU A 301 21.22 -4.02 4.05
C GLU A 301 19.85 -4.40 3.52
N ASP A 302 19.02 -3.40 3.18
CA ASP A 302 17.63 -3.59 2.84
C ASP A 302 17.38 -3.47 1.34
N TRP A 303 16.30 -4.03 0.90
CA TRP A 303 15.82 -3.91 -0.47
C TRP A 303 14.32 -3.65 -0.51
N PHE A 304 13.89 -2.91 -1.50
CA PHE A 304 12.49 -2.78 -1.82
C PHE A 304 12.01 -4.06 -2.51
N VAL A 305 10.85 -4.56 -2.12
CA VAL A 305 10.28 -5.78 -2.69
C VAL A 305 8.82 -5.59 -3.07
N GLN A 306 8.42 -6.33 -4.06
CA GLN A 306 7.05 -6.56 -4.47
C GLN A 306 6.73 -8.04 -4.27
N ASP A 307 5.47 -8.42 -4.41
CA ASP A 307 5.08 -9.82 -4.35
C ASP A 307 5.65 -10.61 -5.54
N PHE A 308 6.68 -11.41 -5.29
CA PHE A 308 7.28 -12.29 -6.29
C PHE A 308 6.52 -13.61 -6.48
N SER A 309 5.47 -13.83 -5.71
CA SER A 309 4.83 -15.14 -5.66
C SER A 309 4.00 -15.46 -6.90
N TYR A 310 3.53 -14.46 -7.64
CA TYR A 310 2.67 -14.67 -8.81
C TYR A 310 3.35 -14.33 -10.14
N TYR A 311 3.84 -13.10 -10.33
CA TYR A 311 4.56 -12.71 -11.53
C TYR A 311 6.07 -12.70 -11.28
N GLY A 312 6.84 -13.41 -12.12
CA GLY A 312 8.29 -13.41 -12.07
C GLY A 312 8.91 -12.24 -12.85
N GLU A 313 10.25 -12.27 -13.02
CA GLU A 313 10.99 -11.26 -13.78
C GLU A 313 10.79 -11.37 -15.31
N THR A 314 10.34 -12.53 -15.80
CA THR A 314 10.01 -12.71 -17.23
C THR A 314 8.56 -12.28 -17.45
N ALA A 315 8.35 -11.42 -18.45
CA ALA A 315 7.01 -10.97 -18.82
C ALA A 315 6.13 -12.16 -19.24
N THR A 316 4.95 -12.22 -18.66
CA THR A 316 3.89 -13.20 -19.00
C THR A 316 2.60 -12.43 -19.25
N ASN A 317 1.64 -13.08 -19.92
CA ASN A 317 0.32 -12.47 -20.05
C ASN A 317 -0.27 -12.22 -18.67
N LEU A 318 -0.88 -11.05 -18.51
CA LEU A 318 -1.77 -10.76 -17.40
C LEU A 318 -3.01 -11.62 -17.60
N ASP A 319 -3.35 -12.46 -16.60
CA ASP A 319 -4.49 -13.37 -16.74
C ASP A 319 -5.77 -12.59 -17.00
N TYR A 320 -6.09 -11.63 -16.14
CA TYR A 320 -7.21 -10.73 -16.31
C TYR A 320 -6.91 -9.34 -15.77
N TYR A 321 -7.15 -8.32 -16.57
CA TYR A 321 -7.40 -6.96 -16.12
C TYR A 321 -8.88 -6.85 -15.77
N ILE A 322 -9.24 -6.47 -14.55
CA ILE A 322 -10.64 -6.46 -14.09
C ILE A 322 -11.05 -5.03 -13.72
N THR A 323 -12.18 -4.59 -14.26
CA THR A 323 -12.76 -3.27 -13.98
C THR A 323 -14.28 -3.37 -13.85
N PRO A 324 -14.96 -2.45 -13.11
CA PRO A 324 -16.41 -2.36 -13.18
C PRO A 324 -16.91 -2.09 -14.59
N ASP A 325 -18.02 -2.70 -14.99
CA ASP A 325 -18.64 -2.46 -16.32
C ASP A 325 -19.36 -1.08 -16.40
N SER A 326 -19.33 -0.31 -15.33
CA SER A 326 -19.94 1.02 -15.29
C SER A 326 -19.32 1.97 -16.30
N GLY A 327 -20.02 2.23 -17.38
CA GLY A 327 -19.55 3.12 -18.46
C GLY A 327 -19.29 2.42 -19.79
N TYR A 328 -19.21 1.11 -19.79
CA TYR A 328 -19.04 0.30 -21.01
C TYR A 328 -20.34 -0.36 -21.47
N ASP A 329 -21.09 -0.96 -20.53
CA ASP A 329 -22.36 -1.64 -20.80
C ASP A 329 -22.18 -2.83 -21.79
N TYR A 330 -21.10 -3.62 -21.57
CA TYR A 330 -20.82 -4.78 -22.42
C TYR A 330 -21.58 -6.03 -22.00
N ALA A 331 -21.98 -6.12 -20.71
CA ALA A 331 -22.64 -7.29 -20.15
C ALA A 331 -23.95 -6.94 -19.43
N GLU A 332 -25.06 -7.60 -19.82
CA GLU A 332 -26.37 -7.35 -19.15
C GLU A 332 -26.43 -7.94 -17.73
N ASP A 333 -25.70 -9.03 -17.47
CA ASP A 333 -25.83 -9.84 -16.27
C ASP A 333 -24.57 -9.81 -15.34
N ALA A 334 -23.59 -8.95 -15.63
CA ALA A 334 -22.39 -8.82 -14.82
C ALA A 334 -22.06 -7.34 -14.55
N ASN A 335 -21.54 -7.05 -13.35
CA ASN A 335 -21.12 -5.68 -13.01
C ASN A 335 -19.61 -5.48 -13.11
N PHE A 336 -18.86 -6.54 -13.37
CA PHE A 336 -17.44 -6.49 -13.68
C PHE A 336 -17.18 -7.06 -15.05
N ILE A 337 -16.18 -6.48 -15.72
CA ILE A 337 -15.62 -7.02 -16.96
C ILE A 337 -14.16 -7.39 -16.76
N ALA A 338 -13.68 -8.34 -17.55
CA ALA A 338 -12.29 -8.75 -17.55
C ALA A 338 -11.74 -8.81 -18.97
N PHE A 339 -10.52 -8.35 -19.15
CA PHE A 339 -9.75 -8.45 -20.38
C PHE A 339 -8.60 -9.43 -20.17
N ASN A 340 -8.62 -10.56 -20.85
CA ASN A 340 -7.53 -11.52 -20.91
C ASN A 340 -6.60 -11.25 -22.11
N ASN A 341 -5.32 -11.67 -22.02
CA ASN A 341 -4.35 -11.51 -23.12
C ASN A 341 -4.28 -10.06 -23.67
N PHE A 342 -4.50 -9.05 -22.82
CA PHE A 342 -4.59 -7.65 -23.20
C PHE A 342 -3.37 -6.86 -22.74
N TYR A 343 -2.79 -7.26 -21.60
CA TYR A 343 -1.54 -6.76 -21.06
C TYR A 343 -0.58 -7.90 -20.75
N THR A 344 0.70 -7.59 -20.61
CA THR A 344 1.69 -8.45 -19.97
C THR A 344 2.14 -7.83 -18.67
N ALA A 345 2.57 -8.68 -17.73
CA ALA A 345 3.08 -8.28 -16.44
C ALA A 345 4.39 -8.99 -16.12
N ARG A 346 5.29 -8.30 -15.46
CA ARG A 346 6.51 -8.86 -14.86
C ARG A 346 6.97 -8.06 -13.66
N GLN A 347 7.76 -8.67 -12.82
CA GLN A 347 8.52 -7.91 -11.83
C GLN A 347 9.74 -7.27 -12.48
N ARG A 348 9.88 -5.97 -12.31
CA ARG A 348 11.03 -5.21 -12.77
C ARG A 348 11.83 -4.71 -11.58
N ARG A 349 13.10 -5.13 -11.51
CA ARG A 349 14.05 -4.69 -10.51
C ARG A 349 15.03 -3.71 -11.13
N GLU A 350 15.16 -2.54 -10.55
CA GLU A 350 16.15 -1.53 -10.95
C GLU A 350 17.49 -1.71 -10.21
N ALA A 351 18.54 -1.07 -10.75
CA ALA A 351 19.88 -1.15 -10.17
C ALA A 351 19.99 -0.64 -8.73
N ASN A 352 19.07 0.24 -8.31
CA ASN A 352 18.95 0.76 -6.95
C ASN A 352 18.05 -0.09 -6.06
N GLN A 353 17.83 -1.35 -6.43
CA GLN A 353 17.00 -2.33 -5.73
C GLN A 353 15.48 -2.06 -5.73
N LYS A 354 14.99 -0.96 -6.29
CA LYS A 354 13.56 -0.73 -6.45
C LYS A 354 12.91 -1.84 -7.27
N VAL A 355 11.77 -2.33 -6.82
CA VAL A 355 11.01 -3.39 -7.49
C VAL A 355 9.58 -2.92 -7.69
N VAL A 356 9.07 -3.08 -8.90
CA VAL A 356 7.69 -2.74 -9.26
C VAL A 356 7.07 -3.83 -10.12
N LEU A 357 5.75 -3.84 -10.18
CA LEU A 357 5.01 -4.62 -11.18
C LEU A 357 4.96 -3.81 -12.49
N SER A 358 5.69 -4.28 -13.49
CA SER A 358 5.80 -3.62 -14.78
C SER A 358 4.76 -4.17 -15.74
N ILE A 359 4.01 -3.28 -16.38
CA ILE A 359 2.89 -3.62 -17.27
C ILE A 359 3.19 -3.08 -18.66
N ASP A 360 2.95 -3.90 -19.67
CA ASP A 360 3.05 -3.52 -21.09
C ASP A 360 1.77 -3.89 -21.83
N PHE A 361 1.41 -3.08 -22.82
CA PHE A 361 0.24 -3.30 -23.66
C PHE A 361 0.54 -4.37 -24.69
N ALA A 362 -0.28 -5.43 -24.74
CA ALA A 362 -0.03 -6.62 -25.55
C ALA A 362 -1.16 -6.95 -26.54
N ALA A 363 -2.21 -6.12 -26.59
CA ALA A 363 -3.35 -6.36 -27.46
C ALA A 363 -2.98 -6.34 -28.95
N GLN A 364 -3.74 -7.09 -29.74
CA GLN A 364 -3.56 -7.14 -31.19
C GLN A 364 -4.06 -5.83 -31.85
N PRO A 365 -3.53 -5.43 -33.02
CA PRO A 365 -3.84 -4.14 -33.65
C PRO A 365 -5.32 -3.91 -34.00
N ASN A 366 -6.15 -4.95 -34.04
CA ASN A 366 -7.58 -4.88 -34.30
C ASN A 366 -8.47 -5.11 -33.09
N ASP A 367 -7.88 -5.19 -31.92
CA ASP A 367 -8.59 -5.30 -30.66
C ASP A 367 -9.40 -4.02 -30.39
N GLN A 368 -10.69 -4.17 -30.11
CA GLN A 368 -11.60 -3.05 -29.91
C GLN A 368 -11.77 -2.68 -28.44
N ARG A 369 -11.18 -3.48 -27.50
CA ARG A 369 -11.25 -3.19 -26.07
C ARG A 369 -10.51 -1.90 -25.74
N PRO A 370 -11.03 -1.06 -24.84
CA PRO A 370 -10.37 0.20 -24.48
C PRO A 370 -9.10 -0.06 -23.65
N ASN A 371 -8.05 0.70 -23.94
CA ASN A 371 -6.82 0.68 -23.14
C ASN A 371 -6.93 1.68 -21.99
N GLU A 372 -7.55 1.28 -20.90
CA GLU A 372 -7.72 2.16 -19.72
C GLU A 372 -6.39 2.62 -19.10
N LEU A 373 -5.29 1.88 -19.30
CA LEU A 373 -3.98 2.27 -18.77
C LEU A 373 -3.32 3.38 -19.62
N GLU A 374 -3.67 3.52 -20.90
CA GLU A 374 -3.24 4.64 -21.73
C GLU A 374 -3.85 5.97 -21.21
N ASP A 375 -5.12 5.93 -20.81
CA ASP A 375 -5.82 7.10 -20.25
C ASP A 375 -5.19 7.53 -18.90
N GLU A 376 -4.66 6.60 -18.11
CA GLU A 376 -3.97 6.89 -16.85
C GLU A 376 -2.63 7.63 -17.05
N GLN A 377 -1.99 7.52 -18.22
CA GLN A 377 -0.74 8.22 -18.52
C GLN A 377 -0.93 9.75 -18.54
N ASP A 378 -2.14 10.21 -18.81
CA ASP A 378 -2.51 11.64 -18.75
C ASP A 378 -2.83 12.10 -17.31
N HIS A 379 -2.87 11.19 -16.33
CA HIS A 379 -3.17 11.50 -14.94
C HIS A 379 -2.03 12.30 -14.30
N ILE A 380 -2.38 13.34 -13.51
CA ILE A 380 -1.42 14.29 -12.90
C ILE A 380 -0.33 13.60 -12.05
N ASN A 381 -0.61 12.43 -11.52
CA ASN A 381 0.31 11.68 -10.65
C ASN A 381 1.01 10.52 -11.36
N TYR A 382 0.75 10.27 -12.65
CA TYR A 382 1.31 9.12 -13.36
C TYR A 382 2.85 9.06 -13.27
N SER A 383 3.54 10.18 -13.46
CA SER A 383 5.01 10.23 -13.42
C SER A 383 5.61 9.80 -12.07
N ASN A 384 4.85 9.94 -10.98
CA ASN A 384 5.32 9.66 -9.63
C ASN A 384 4.79 8.33 -9.07
N TRP A 385 3.62 7.88 -9.52
CA TRP A 385 2.90 6.77 -8.92
C TRP A 385 2.53 5.65 -9.91
N GLY A 386 2.88 5.81 -11.20
CA GLY A 386 2.51 4.84 -12.23
C GLY A 386 1.00 4.68 -12.35
N TYR A 387 0.56 3.46 -12.51
CA TYR A 387 -0.86 3.09 -12.62
C TYR A 387 -1.57 2.97 -11.26
N HIS A 388 -1.21 3.82 -10.31
CA HIS A 388 -1.64 3.75 -8.91
C HIS A 388 -3.16 3.57 -8.74
N ILE A 389 -3.99 4.31 -9.49
CA ILE A 389 -5.45 4.18 -9.40
C ILE A 389 -5.93 2.81 -9.86
N LYS A 390 -5.18 2.15 -10.74
CA LYS A 390 -5.49 0.87 -11.36
C LYS A 390 -4.77 -0.33 -10.71
N ASP A 391 -4.01 -0.14 -9.64
CA ASP A 391 -3.26 -1.22 -8.98
C ASP A 391 -4.11 -2.47 -8.73
N TYR A 392 -5.31 -2.31 -8.17
CA TYR A 392 -6.24 -3.42 -7.96
C TYR A 392 -6.78 -4.00 -9.27
N HIS A 393 -7.13 -3.17 -10.24
CA HIS A 393 -7.66 -3.64 -11.53
C HIS A 393 -6.65 -4.54 -12.26
N ILE A 394 -5.36 -4.26 -12.07
CA ILE A 394 -4.26 -5.02 -12.66
C ILE A 394 -4.02 -6.33 -11.90
N TYR A 395 -4.02 -6.31 -10.58
CA TYR A 395 -3.53 -7.45 -9.78
C TYR A 395 -4.63 -8.26 -9.08
N LEU A 396 -5.89 -7.85 -9.14
CA LEU A 396 -6.97 -8.44 -8.36
C LEU A 396 -7.17 -9.94 -8.65
N TRP A 397 -7.07 -10.36 -9.94
CA TRP A 397 -7.17 -11.77 -10.28
C TRP A 397 -6.01 -12.59 -9.67
N ALA A 398 -4.79 -12.10 -9.81
CA ALA A 398 -3.62 -12.74 -9.22
C ALA A 398 -3.72 -12.85 -7.69
N LEU A 399 -4.20 -11.80 -7.03
CA LEU A 399 -4.47 -11.80 -5.60
C LEU A 399 -5.52 -12.86 -5.21
N MET A 400 -6.64 -12.92 -5.94
CA MET A 400 -7.69 -13.91 -5.68
C MET A 400 -7.17 -15.33 -5.87
N SER A 401 -6.40 -15.59 -6.94
CA SER A 401 -5.77 -16.89 -7.18
C SER A 401 -4.84 -17.29 -6.04
N GLN A 402 -4.01 -16.36 -5.54
CA GLN A 402 -3.16 -16.60 -4.37
C GLN A 402 -3.99 -16.86 -3.10
N ILE A 403 -5.07 -16.12 -2.87
CA ILE A 403 -5.93 -16.34 -1.70
C ILE A 403 -6.54 -17.74 -1.76
N ASP A 404 -7.02 -18.17 -2.92
CA ASP A 404 -7.57 -19.53 -3.10
C ASP A 404 -6.52 -20.59 -2.73
N GLU A 405 -5.28 -20.50 -3.23
CA GLU A 405 -4.19 -21.41 -2.89
C GLU A 405 -3.78 -21.35 -1.40
N LYS A 406 -3.74 -20.14 -0.83
CA LYS A 406 -3.42 -19.96 0.61
C LYS A 406 -4.47 -20.62 1.50
N LEU A 407 -5.76 -20.48 1.17
CA LEU A 407 -6.83 -21.06 1.97
C LEU A 407 -6.84 -22.59 1.98
N GLU A 408 -6.29 -23.24 0.96
CA GLU A 408 -6.06 -24.70 0.95
C GLU A 408 -4.97 -25.10 1.97
N ASN A 409 -4.06 -24.21 2.32
CA ASN A 409 -2.88 -24.48 3.15
C ASN A 409 -2.91 -23.80 4.53
N CYS A 410 -3.71 -22.76 4.73
CA CYS A 410 -3.84 -22.02 5.99
C CYS A 410 -4.78 -22.74 7.00
N ASN A 411 -4.33 -23.85 7.57
CA ASN A 411 -5.08 -24.62 8.59
C ASN A 411 -4.92 -24.05 10.00
#